data_c7c7f605a8757e9926cb13d3859ee6d7
#
_entry.id   c7c7f605a8757e9926cb13d3859ee6d7
#
_cell.length_a   1.000
_cell.length_b   1.000
_cell.length_c   1.000
_cell.angle_alpha   90.00
_cell.angle_beta   90.00
_cell.angle_gamma   90.00
#
_symmetry.space_group_name_H-M   'P 1'
#
loop_
_entity.id
_entity.type
_entity.pdbx_description
1 polymer ?
#
loop_
_entity_poly.entity_id
_entity_poly.type
_entity_poly.pdbx_seq_one_letter_code
_entity_poly.pdbx_strand_id
1 'polypeptide(L)'
;LAVPLQLVTKDRVHEQVIDLVGKQERFVFTVADRPVRLTVDQDSRLFRMLEPSELPATINDLRASKQHLVVVASGSAALVEASRDLLRGLQWHRANLVDEAAYLASPVPDVDIIVLGWPQNEALQPELPPGINGPEKKFVLDGESLNENPDVLFMVRKTDKDDRVVAYFLPGSVAAAQDTARRIPHYGRYSYLF
;
A
#
# COMPACT_ATOMS: atom_id res chain seq x y z
N LEU A 1 -19.69 -26.66 4.24
CA LEU A 1 -19.54 -25.25 3.93
C LEU A 1 -18.88 -25.11 2.55
N ALA A 2 -19.59 -24.47 1.63
CA ALA A 2 -19.04 -24.17 0.31
C ALA A 2 -18.07 -22.99 0.41
N VAL A 3 -16.82 -23.22 0.08
CA VAL A 3 -15.75 -22.22 0.19
C VAL A 3 -15.21 -21.89 -1.21
N PRO A 4 -15.42 -20.67 -1.72
CA PRO A 4 -14.85 -20.26 -3.00
C PRO A 4 -13.34 -20.04 -2.88
N LEU A 5 -12.61 -20.54 -3.87
CA LEU A 5 -11.17 -20.39 -4.01
C LEU A 5 -10.83 -19.79 -5.36
N GLN A 6 -9.87 -18.92 -5.39
CA GLN A 6 -9.26 -18.40 -6.60
C GLN A 6 -7.77 -18.67 -6.58
N LEU A 7 -7.30 -19.46 -7.52
CA LEU A 7 -5.89 -19.76 -7.72
C LEU A 7 -5.37 -19.02 -8.96
N VAL A 8 -4.47 -18.11 -8.76
CA VAL A 8 -3.82 -17.33 -9.83
C VAL A 8 -2.48 -17.98 -10.17
N THR A 9 -2.31 -18.31 -11.43
CA THR A 9 -1.02 -18.70 -12.01
C THR A 9 -0.48 -17.54 -12.85
N LYS A 10 0.70 -17.68 -13.42
CA LYS A 10 1.30 -16.63 -14.26
C LYS A 10 0.37 -16.20 -15.40
N ASP A 11 -0.33 -17.16 -16.03
CA ASP A 11 -1.08 -16.91 -17.26
C ASP A 11 -2.59 -17.11 -17.12
N ARG A 12 -3.07 -17.62 -15.97
CA ARG A 12 -4.49 -17.98 -15.79
C ARG A 12 -4.99 -17.74 -14.37
N VAL A 13 -6.29 -17.53 -14.29
CA VAL A 13 -7.06 -17.53 -13.04
C VAL A 13 -7.96 -18.76 -13.05
N HIS A 14 -7.88 -19.56 -12.00
CA HIS A 14 -8.72 -20.74 -11.77
C HIS A 14 -9.62 -20.45 -10.58
N GLU A 15 -10.93 -20.60 -10.79
CA GLU A 15 -11.92 -20.48 -9.73
C GLU A 15 -12.55 -21.83 -9.46
N GLN A 16 -12.66 -22.17 -8.18
CA GLN A 16 -13.26 -23.41 -7.73
C GLN A 16 -13.95 -23.21 -6.39
N VAL A 17 -15.04 -23.92 -6.19
CA VAL A 17 -15.71 -24.02 -4.90
C VAL A 17 -15.38 -25.39 -4.32
N ILE A 18 -14.91 -25.42 -3.07
CA ILE A 18 -14.69 -26.65 -2.31
C ILE A 18 -15.73 -26.78 -1.22
N ASP A 19 -16.10 -28.02 -0.88
CA ASP A 19 -16.98 -28.30 0.24
C ASP A 19 -16.15 -28.71 1.46
N LEU A 20 -16.09 -27.82 2.45
CA LEU A 20 -15.47 -28.08 3.74
C LEU A 20 -16.49 -28.75 4.65
N VAL A 21 -16.33 -30.02 4.93
CA VAL A 21 -17.23 -30.84 5.77
C VAL A 21 -16.71 -30.96 7.19
N GLY A 22 -15.42 -31.17 7.34
CA GLY A 22 -14.74 -31.29 8.62
C GLY A 22 -14.24 -29.96 9.19
N LYS A 23 -13.63 -30.04 10.37
CA LYS A 23 -12.93 -28.89 10.98
C LYS A 23 -11.63 -28.56 10.28
N GLN A 24 -11.05 -29.53 9.62
CA GLN A 24 -9.81 -29.42 8.87
C GLN A 24 -9.81 -30.44 7.75
N GLU A 25 -9.56 -29.98 6.53
CA GLU A 25 -9.47 -30.83 5.34
C GLU A 25 -8.29 -30.38 4.48
N ARG A 26 -7.76 -31.32 3.69
CA ARG A 26 -6.66 -31.06 2.78
C ARG A 26 -7.15 -31.20 1.35
N PHE A 27 -6.98 -30.13 0.58
CA PHE A 27 -7.29 -30.11 -0.84
C PHE A 27 -6.01 -30.03 -1.66
N VAL A 28 -5.98 -30.72 -2.80
CA VAL A 28 -4.86 -30.72 -3.72
C VAL A 28 -5.34 -30.28 -5.08
N PHE A 29 -4.72 -29.25 -5.61
CA PHE A 29 -4.99 -28.72 -6.96
C PHE A 29 -3.81 -29.00 -7.87
N THR A 30 -4.08 -29.52 -9.07
CA THR A 30 -3.07 -29.70 -10.10
C THR A 30 -3.23 -28.58 -11.12
N VAL A 31 -2.20 -27.79 -11.31
CA VAL A 31 -2.16 -26.71 -12.30
C VAL A 31 -0.96 -26.87 -13.21
N ALA A 32 -1.09 -26.44 -14.46
CA ALA A 32 -0.03 -26.55 -15.44
C ALA A 32 1.12 -25.56 -15.19
N ASP A 33 0.79 -24.37 -14.67
CA ASP A 33 1.72 -23.27 -14.47
C ASP A 33 2.00 -23.05 -12.99
N ARG A 34 3.12 -22.39 -12.71
CA ARG A 34 3.50 -22.06 -11.32
C ARG A 34 2.42 -21.21 -10.67
N PRO A 35 1.89 -21.64 -9.50
CA PRO A 35 0.96 -20.83 -8.75
C PRO A 35 1.64 -19.59 -8.18
N VAL A 36 0.95 -18.45 -8.27
CA VAL A 36 1.41 -17.14 -7.79
C VAL A 36 0.66 -16.75 -6.52
N ARG A 37 -0.66 -16.98 -6.50
CA ARG A 37 -1.52 -16.59 -5.37
C ARG A 37 -2.69 -17.55 -5.24
N LEU A 38 -3.03 -17.90 -4.00
CA LEU A 38 -4.28 -18.57 -3.62
C LEU A 38 -5.07 -17.62 -2.74
N THR A 39 -6.29 -17.31 -3.15
CA THR A 39 -7.22 -16.49 -2.37
C THR A 39 -8.40 -17.34 -1.95
N VAL A 40 -8.77 -17.27 -0.68
CA VAL A 40 -9.96 -17.90 -0.12
C VAL A 40 -11.03 -16.84 0.02
N ASP A 41 -12.23 -17.11 -0.54
CA ASP A 41 -13.37 -16.21 -0.44
C ASP A 41 -13.06 -14.77 -0.91
N GLN A 42 -12.61 -14.66 -2.15
CA GLN A 42 -12.21 -13.38 -2.76
C GLN A 42 -13.32 -12.31 -2.73
N ASP A 43 -14.57 -12.72 -2.71
CA ASP A 43 -15.72 -11.82 -2.68
C ASP A 43 -16.24 -11.55 -1.26
N SER A 44 -15.56 -12.05 -0.23
CA SER A 44 -15.94 -11.90 1.18
C SER A 44 -17.40 -12.33 1.46
N ARG A 45 -17.83 -13.44 0.87
CA ARG A 45 -19.19 -13.99 1.01
C ARG A 45 -19.37 -14.85 2.27
N LEU A 46 -18.26 -15.30 2.86
CA LEU A 46 -18.27 -16.13 4.05
C LEU A 46 -18.11 -15.27 5.30
N PHE A 47 -18.92 -15.56 6.31
CA PHE A 47 -18.70 -15.00 7.64
C PHE A 47 -17.58 -15.80 8.33
N ARG A 48 -16.37 -15.29 8.25
CA ARG A 48 -15.17 -15.89 8.83
C ARG A 48 -14.27 -14.84 9.50
N MET A 49 -13.46 -15.30 10.41
CA MET A 49 -12.39 -14.47 10.95
C MET A 49 -11.24 -14.42 9.92
N LEU A 50 -10.80 -13.22 9.59
CA LEU A 50 -9.64 -13.01 8.72
C LEU A 50 -8.36 -13.13 9.53
N GLU A 51 -7.36 -13.76 8.95
CA GLU A 51 -6.01 -13.73 9.51
C GLU A 51 -5.42 -12.30 9.37
N PRO A 52 -4.55 -11.86 10.29
CA PRO A 52 -3.94 -10.53 10.19
C PRO A 52 -3.20 -10.27 8.88
N SER A 53 -2.65 -11.32 8.26
CA SER A 53 -1.98 -11.25 6.95
C SER A 53 -2.94 -11.02 5.77
N GLU A 54 -4.22 -11.32 5.95
CA GLU A 54 -5.26 -11.07 4.93
C GLU A 54 -5.81 -9.64 4.99
N LEU A 55 -5.56 -8.94 6.09
CA LEU A 55 -6.01 -7.57 6.26
C LEU A 55 -5.02 -6.61 5.58
N PRO A 56 -5.50 -5.75 4.68
CA PRO A 56 -4.64 -4.72 4.12
C PRO A 56 -4.20 -3.75 5.22
N ALA A 57 -3.00 -3.22 5.10
CA ALA A 57 -2.56 -2.14 5.98
C ALA A 57 -3.43 -0.89 5.76
N THR A 58 -3.62 -0.14 6.81
CA THR A 58 -4.43 1.06 6.84
C THR A 58 -3.64 2.26 7.39
N ILE A 59 -4.18 3.45 7.25
CA ILE A 59 -3.58 4.65 7.83
C ILE A 59 -3.48 4.55 9.36
N ASN A 60 -4.38 3.79 10.02
CA ASN A 60 -4.28 3.57 11.47
C ASN A 60 -3.06 2.71 11.85
N ASP A 61 -2.61 1.81 10.97
CA ASP A 61 -1.40 1.02 11.25
C ASP A 61 -0.16 1.91 11.30
N LEU A 62 -0.10 2.96 10.47
CA LEU A 62 0.95 3.98 10.57
C LEU A 62 0.94 4.71 11.93
N ARG A 63 -0.25 5.04 12.45
CA ARG A 63 -0.34 5.67 13.78
C ARG A 63 0.10 4.76 14.90
N ALA A 64 -0.07 3.46 14.75
CA ALA A 64 0.34 2.45 15.72
C ALA A 64 1.85 2.13 15.65
N SER A 65 2.54 2.63 14.63
CA SER A 65 3.96 2.40 14.42
C SER A 65 4.80 2.90 15.59
N LYS A 66 5.69 2.04 16.08
CA LYS A 66 6.61 2.35 17.17
C LYS A 66 7.98 2.84 16.67
N GLN A 67 8.38 2.35 15.53
CA GLN A 67 9.65 2.71 14.88
C GLN A 67 9.37 3.11 13.44
N HIS A 68 9.70 4.33 13.09
CA HIS A 68 9.31 4.90 11.82
C HIS A 68 10.37 5.85 11.25
N LEU A 69 10.41 5.90 9.93
CA LEU A 69 11.36 6.70 9.16
C LEU A 69 10.63 7.39 8.01
N VAL A 70 11.04 8.59 7.68
CA VAL A 70 10.54 9.33 6.53
C VAL A 70 11.60 9.33 5.44
N VAL A 71 11.28 8.75 4.29
CA VAL A 71 12.15 8.77 3.10
C VAL A 71 11.69 9.87 2.17
N VAL A 72 12.57 10.81 1.87
CA VAL A 72 12.29 11.95 0.97
C VAL A 72 12.75 11.58 -0.44
N ALA A 73 11.83 11.18 -1.29
CA ALA A 73 12.15 10.72 -2.64
C ALA A 73 12.47 11.86 -3.63
N SER A 74 11.86 13.02 -3.44
CA SER A 74 11.99 14.14 -4.39
C SER A 74 13.13 15.11 -4.06
N GLY A 75 13.79 14.97 -2.91
CA GLY A 75 14.76 15.95 -2.40
C GLY A 75 14.19 17.37 -2.16
N SER A 76 12.86 17.52 -2.23
CA SER A 76 12.19 18.80 -2.14
C SER A 76 11.94 19.21 -0.70
N ALA A 77 12.66 20.20 -0.20
CA ALA A 77 12.41 20.80 1.11
C ALA A 77 10.97 21.38 1.21
N ALA A 78 10.43 21.90 0.11
CA ALA A 78 9.07 22.42 0.05
C ALA A 78 8.03 21.31 0.24
N LEU A 79 8.25 20.11 -0.30
CA LEU A 79 7.37 18.97 -0.08
C LEU A 79 7.45 18.48 1.36
N VAL A 80 8.63 18.42 1.97
CA VAL A 80 8.78 18.07 3.39
C VAL A 80 7.99 19.04 4.26
N GLU A 81 8.09 20.32 4.00
CA GLU A 81 7.33 21.35 4.72
C GLU A 81 5.81 21.16 4.54
N ALA A 82 5.36 20.97 3.30
CA ALA A 82 3.95 20.72 2.98
C ALA A 82 3.41 19.45 3.67
N SER A 83 4.25 18.45 3.92
CA SER A 83 3.89 17.19 4.55
C SER A 83 3.84 17.23 6.09
N ARG A 84 4.20 18.34 6.72
CA ARG A 84 4.30 18.42 8.19
C ARG A 84 2.97 18.13 8.90
N ASP A 85 1.87 18.58 8.36
CA ASP A 85 0.56 18.32 8.96
C ASP A 85 0.15 16.84 8.84
N LEU A 86 0.53 16.17 7.77
CA LEU A 86 0.39 14.72 7.64
C LEU A 86 1.19 14.00 8.75
N LEU A 87 2.49 14.31 8.85
CA LEU A 87 3.37 13.68 9.84
C LEU A 87 2.90 13.95 11.27
N ARG A 88 2.42 15.16 11.55
CA ARG A 88 1.84 15.51 12.85
C ARG A 88 0.58 14.71 13.15
N GLY A 89 -0.33 14.61 12.19
CA GLY A 89 -1.58 13.85 12.31
C GLY A 89 -1.37 12.35 12.48
N LEU A 90 -0.28 11.81 11.94
CA LEU A 90 0.16 10.42 12.13
C LEU A 90 1.01 10.23 13.40
N GLN A 91 1.30 11.29 14.17
CA GLN A 91 2.21 11.28 15.33
C GLN A 91 3.70 11.03 14.96
N TRP A 92 4.08 11.26 13.72
CA TRP A 92 5.43 11.08 13.17
C TRP A 92 6.25 12.37 13.11
N HIS A 93 5.86 13.40 13.85
CA HIS A 93 6.49 14.73 13.85
C HIS A 93 7.94 14.74 14.33
N ARG A 94 8.42 13.65 14.95
CA ARG A 94 9.80 13.44 15.39
C ARG A 94 10.54 12.39 14.57
N ALA A 95 9.96 11.95 13.46
CA ALA A 95 10.60 10.96 12.61
C ALA A 95 11.90 11.49 12.02
N ASN A 96 12.88 10.62 11.90
CA ASN A 96 14.08 10.91 11.15
C ASN A 96 13.74 11.01 9.67
N LEU A 97 14.32 12.01 9.00
CA LEU A 97 14.21 12.17 7.56
C LEU A 97 15.52 11.74 6.91
N VAL A 98 15.44 10.92 5.89
CA VAL A 98 16.55 10.50 5.07
C VAL A 98 16.21 10.70 3.60
N ASP A 99 17.19 10.97 2.77
CA ASP A 99 16.97 10.96 1.33
C ASP A 99 16.89 9.52 0.79
N GLU A 100 16.32 9.39 -0.40
CA GLU A 100 16.13 8.10 -1.07
C GLU A 100 17.44 7.34 -1.25
N ALA A 101 18.52 8.01 -1.65
CA ALA A 101 19.80 7.38 -1.91
C ALA A 101 20.45 6.86 -0.62
N ALA A 102 20.40 7.64 0.47
CA ALA A 102 20.88 7.22 1.78
C ALA A 102 20.12 6.03 2.32
N TYR A 103 18.78 6.02 2.18
CA TYR A 103 17.94 4.88 2.58
C TYR A 103 18.32 3.61 1.81
N LEU A 104 18.47 3.69 0.49
CA LEU A 104 18.82 2.55 -0.35
C LEU A 104 20.23 2.02 -0.10
N ALA A 105 21.18 2.91 0.25
CA ALA A 105 22.55 2.52 0.59
C ALA A 105 22.62 1.77 1.94
N SER A 106 21.73 2.08 2.88
CA SER A 106 21.69 1.45 4.20
C SER A 106 20.25 1.33 4.71
N PRO A 107 19.48 0.38 4.16
CA PRO A 107 18.10 0.15 4.59
C PRO A 107 18.03 -0.18 6.07
N VAL A 108 17.13 0.48 6.79
CA VAL A 108 16.90 0.20 8.22
C VAL A 108 15.89 -0.94 8.32
N PRO A 109 16.25 -2.07 8.93
CA PRO A 109 15.32 -3.19 9.13
C PRO A 109 14.26 -2.84 10.20
N ASP A 110 13.12 -3.51 10.14
CA ASP A 110 12.05 -3.48 11.15
C ASP A 110 11.49 -2.07 11.46
N VAL A 111 11.52 -1.18 10.48
CA VAL A 111 11.05 0.20 10.59
C VAL A 111 9.95 0.45 9.56
N ASP A 112 8.83 0.98 9.99
CA ASP A 112 7.79 1.45 9.09
C ASP A 112 8.26 2.73 8.38
N ILE A 113 7.90 2.90 7.12
CA ILE A 113 8.36 4.04 6.34
C ILE A 113 7.21 4.81 5.70
N ILE A 114 7.38 6.12 5.59
CA ILE A 114 6.61 6.97 4.68
C ILE A 114 7.57 7.52 3.63
N VAL A 115 7.25 7.28 2.37
CA VAL A 115 7.95 7.86 1.22
C VAL A 115 7.22 9.13 0.80
N LEU A 116 7.91 10.26 0.85
CA LEU A 116 7.39 11.55 0.44
C LEU A 116 7.84 11.89 -0.99
N GLY A 117 6.88 12.00 -1.87
CA GLY A 117 7.10 12.26 -3.30
C GLY A 117 7.36 10.99 -4.11
N TRP A 118 7.46 11.16 -5.41
CA TRP A 118 7.66 10.06 -6.35
C TRP A 118 9.10 9.55 -6.30
N PRO A 119 9.31 8.26 -5.96
CA PRO A 119 10.63 7.66 -5.97
C PRO A 119 11.26 7.69 -7.36
N GLN A 120 12.56 7.92 -7.41
CA GLN A 120 13.34 7.87 -8.65
C GLN A 120 13.87 6.45 -8.90
N ASN A 121 14.11 5.69 -7.83
CA ASN A 121 14.64 4.35 -7.91
C ASN A 121 13.51 3.31 -7.94
N GLU A 122 13.60 2.36 -8.87
CA GLU A 122 12.61 1.29 -9.06
C GLU A 122 12.39 0.46 -7.78
N ALA A 123 13.42 0.28 -6.97
CA ALA A 123 13.32 -0.48 -5.71
C ALA A 123 12.37 0.12 -4.67
N LEU A 124 12.06 1.42 -4.80
CA LEU A 124 11.12 2.13 -3.92
C LEU A 124 9.82 2.51 -4.64
N GLN A 125 9.68 2.21 -5.92
CA GLN A 125 8.44 2.54 -6.62
C GLN A 125 7.26 1.74 -6.04
N PRO A 126 6.12 2.40 -5.82
CA PRO A 126 4.92 1.70 -5.34
C PRO A 126 4.33 0.81 -6.43
N GLU A 127 3.87 -0.36 -6.03
CA GLU A 127 2.88 -1.08 -6.81
C GLU A 127 1.53 -0.34 -6.64
N LEU A 128 1.06 0.24 -7.72
CA LEU A 128 -0.15 1.07 -7.69
C LEU A 128 -1.41 0.19 -7.58
N PRO A 129 -2.47 0.68 -6.90
CA PRO A 129 -3.76 -0.01 -6.87
C PRO A 129 -4.31 -0.26 -8.28
N PRO A 130 -5.12 -1.31 -8.46
CA PRO A 130 -5.79 -1.57 -9.73
C PRO A 130 -6.58 -0.35 -10.22
N GLY A 131 -6.50 -0.05 -11.51
CA GLY A 131 -7.15 1.12 -12.12
C GLY A 131 -6.36 2.42 -12.01
N ILE A 132 -5.29 2.47 -11.22
CA ILE A 132 -4.38 3.60 -11.15
C ILE A 132 -3.12 3.29 -11.94
N ASN A 133 -2.87 4.04 -13.00
CA ASN A 133 -1.66 3.91 -13.80
C ASN A 133 -0.84 5.20 -13.70
N GLY A 134 0.46 5.09 -13.44
CA GLY A 134 1.27 6.28 -13.44
C GLY A 134 2.77 6.10 -13.44
N PRO A 135 3.46 6.34 -14.54
CA PRO A 135 4.88 6.70 -14.47
C PRO A 135 5.15 8.20 -14.68
N GLU A 136 4.20 8.98 -15.16
CA GLU A 136 4.45 10.38 -15.53
C GLU A 136 3.82 11.42 -14.58
N LYS A 137 3.59 11.07 -13.30
CA LYS A 137 2.86 11.94 -12.35
C LYS A 137 1.41 12.23 -12.77
N LYS A 138 0.85 11.38 -13.61
CA LYS A 138 -0.52 11.45 -14.06
C LYS A 138 -1.24 10.22 -13.55
N PHE A 139 -2.34 10.43 -12.87
CA PHE A 139 -3.19 9.34 -12.44
C PHE A 139 -4.26 9.06 -13.50
N VAL A 140 -4.46 7.80 -13.82
CA VAL A 140 -5.59 7.34 -14.64
C VAL A 140 -6.44 6.46 -13.75
N LEU A 141 -7.64 6.91 -13.45
CA LEU A 141 -8.62 6.15 -12.68
C LEU A 141 -9.75 5.75 -13.59
N ASP A 142 -10.03 4.45 -13.70
CA ASP A 142 -11.08 3.87 -14.56
C ASP A 142 -11.06 4.37 -16.03
N GLY A 143 -9.86 4.66 -16.55
CA GLY A 143 -9.66 5.13 -17.92
C GLY A 143 -9.79 6.64 -18.10
N GLU A 144 -10.16 7.37 -17.06
CA GLU A 144 -10.14 8.84 -17.06
C GLU A 144 -8.78 9.34 -16.57
N SER A 145 -8.15 10.19 -17.37
CA SER A 145 -6.88 10.82 -17.01
C SER A 145 -7.14 12.03 -16.12
N LEU A 146 -6.75 11.91 -14.86
CA LEU A 146 -6.77 12.98 -13.88
C LEU A 146 -5.46 13.76 -14.02
N ASN A 147 -5.46 14.77 -14.86
CA ASN A 147 -4.24 15.41 -15.36
C ASN A 147 -3.90 16.72 -14.68
N GLU A 148 -4.61 17.10 -13.65
CA GLU A 148 -4.42 18.40 -13.05
C GLU A 148 -3.65 18.34 -11.74
N ASN A 149 -2.78 19.32 -11.54
CA ASN A 149 -1.87 19.50 -10.39
C ASN A 149 -2.46 19.39 -8.97
N PRO A 150 -3.79 19.30 -8.73
CA PRO A 150 -4.34 19.14 -7.39
C PRO A 150 -4.32 17.70 -6.86
N ASP A 151 -4.01 16.72 -7.70
CA ASP A 151 -4.19 15.32 -7.34
C ASP A 151 -3.11 14.80 -6.39
N VAL A 152 -3.54 13.96 -5.45
CA VAL A 152 -2.68 13.31 -4.48
C VAL A 152 -3.07 11.85 -4.35
N LEU A 153 -2.11 10.96 -4.49
CA LEU A 153 -2.28 9.57 -4.06
C LEU A 153 -1.58 9.37 -2.72
N PHE A 154 -2.33 8.91 -1.73
CA PHE A 154 -1.80 8.37 -0.49
C PHE A 154 -2.14 6.90 -0.40
N MET A 155 -1.17 6.05 -0.17
CA MET A 155 -1.40 4.62 -0.06
C MET A 155 -0.55 4.00 1.05
N VAL A 156 -1.08 2.95 1.64
CA VAL A 156 -0.45 2.19 2.72
C VAL A 156 -0.50 0.71 2.35
N ARG A 157 0.61 0.01 2.51
CA ARG A 157 0.68 -1.43 2.31
C ARG A 157 1.59 -2.11 3.32
N LYS A 158 1.42 -3.41 3.51
CA LYS A 158 2.41 -4.25 4.18
C LYS A 158 3.47 -4.70 3.19
N THR A 159 4.67 -4.91 3.68
CA THR A 159 5.70 -5.60 2.90
C THR A 159 5.48 -7.11 2.97
N ASP A 160 5.82 -7.83 1.90
CA ASP A 160 5.62 -9.28 1.82
C ASP A 160 6.52 -10.09 2.78
N LYS A 161 7.58 -9.48 3.31
CA LYS A 161 8.63 -10.20 4.03
C LYS A 161 8.55 -10.11 5.55
N ASP A 162 8.07 -9.02 6.08
CA ASP A 162 8.27 -8.69 7.50
C ASP A 162 7.12 -7.90 8.15
N ASP A 163 5.93 -7.93 7.56
CA ASP A 163 4.73 -7.21 8.03
C ASP A 163 4.91 -5.71 8.26
N ARG A 164 6.04 -5.11 7.85
CA ARG A 164 6.26 -3.68 7.97
C ARG A 164 5.26 -2.91 7.12
N VAL A 165 4.93 -1.73 7.59
CA VAL A 165 4.05 -0.84 6.88
C VAL A 165 4.87 0.15 6.05
N VAL A 166 4.55 0.23 4.78
CA VAL A 166 5.10 1.20 3.85
C VAL A 166 3.98 2.09 3.34
N ALA A 167 4.13 3.39 3.53
CA ALA A 167 3.21 4.36 2.98
C ALA A 167 3.88 5.23 1.92
N TYR A 168 3.07 5.70 0.99
CA TYR A 168 3.48 6.63 -0.05
C TYR A 168 2.57 7.84 -0.04
N PHE A 169 3.17 9.02 -0.01
CA PHE A 169 2.49 10.29 -0.20
C PHE A 169 2.99 10.90 -1.51
N LEU A 170 2.19 10.79 -2.54
CA LEU A 170 2.52 11.08 -3.94
C LEU A 170 1.69 12.24 -4.47
N PRO A 171 2.00 13.48 -4.12
CA PRO A 171 1.27 14.64 -4.62
C PRO A 171 1.74 15.02 -6.04
N GLY A 172 0.82 15.51 -6.84
CA GLY A 172 1.09 16.11 -8.15
C GLY A 172 1.80 17.46 -8.04
N SER A 173 1.61 18.18 -6.91
CA SER A 173 2.26 19.45 -6.63
C SER A 173 2.45 19.70 -5.13
N VAL A 174 3.29 20.66 -4.77
CA VAL A 174 3.46 21.11 -3.37
C VAL A 174 2.16 21.71 -2.82
N ALA A 175 1.40 22.42 -3.64
CA ALA A 175 0.10 22.97 -3.24
C ALA A 175 -0.88 21.86 -2.90
N ALA A 176 -1.00 20.83 -3.74
CA ALA A 176 -1.83 19.65 -3.47
C ALA A 176 -1.42 18.94 -2.17
N ALA A 177 -0.10 18.84 -1.91
CA ALA A 177 0.40 18.30 -0.66
C ALA A 177 -0.07 19.12 0.56
N GLN A 178 0.01 20.45 0.50
CA GLN A 178 -0.42 21.33 1.59
C GLN A 178 -1.93 21.22 1.87
N ASP A 179 -2.74 21.17 0.82
CA ASP A 179 -4.20 21.12 0.94
C ASP A 179 -4.72 19.80 1.50
N THR A 180 -4.01 18.70 1.25
CA THR A 180 -4.46 17.35 1.61
C THR A 180 -3.80 16.78 2.86
N ALA A 181 -2.57 17.18 3.17
CA ALA A 181 -1.75 16.63 4.24
C ALA A 181 -2.48 16.48 5.59
N ARG A 182 -3.22 17.48 6.02
CA ARG A 182 -3.94 17.44 7.29
C ARG A 182 -5.20 16.57 7.27
N ARG A 183 -5.76 16.29 6.07
CA ARG A 183 -7.01 15.53 5.91
C ARG A 183 -6.76 14.03 5.95
N ILE A 184 -5.68 13.56 5.34
CA ILE A 184 -5.33 12.15 5.23
C ILE A 184 -5.42 11.38 6.56
N PRO A 185 -4.88 11.89 7.68
CA PRO A 185 -4.97 11.19 8.96
C PRO A 185 -6.40 10.94 9.47
N HIS A 186 -7.41 11.65 8.99
CA HIS A 186 -8.80 11.41 9.39
C HIS A 186 -9.41 10.16 8.75
N TYR A 187 -8.79 9.63 7.69
CA TYR A 187 -9.25 8.46 6.96
C TYR A 187 -8.57 7.17 7.44
N GLY A 188 -8.42 7.02 8.74
CA GLY A 188 -7.64 5.96 9.37
C GLY A 188 -7.93 4.53 8.92
N ARG A 189 -9.14 4.21 8.44
CA ARG A 189 -9.57 2.87 8.00
C ARG A 189 -9.24 2.54 6.56
N TYR A 190 -8.74 3.49 5.80
CA TYR A 190 -8.46 3.31 4.38
C TYR A 190 -7.01 2.90 4.15
N SER A 191 -6.78 2.10 3.13
CA SER A 191 -5.46 1.68 2.66
C SER A 191 -4.93 2.60 1.57
N TYR A 192 -5.80 3.31 0.87
CA TYR A 192 -5.43 4.34 -0.10
C TYR A 192 -6.50 5.43 -0.20
N LEU A 193 -6.08 6.61 -0.61
CA LEU A 193 -6.89 7.79 -0.86
C LEU A 193 -6.41 8.45 -2.15
N PHE A 194 -7.36 8.90 -2.91
CA PHE A 194 -7.11 9.64 -4.15
C PHE A 194 -7.95 10.91 -4.19
#